data_4bec92dd3d58bac56a5dd1f007ae9e3d
#
_entry.id   4bec92dd3d58bac56a5dd1f007ae9e3d
#
_cell.length_a   1.000
_cell.length_b   1.000
_cell.length_c   1.000
_cell.angle_alpha   90.00
_cell.angle_beta   90.00
_cell.angle_gamma   90.00
#
_symmetry.space_group_name_H-M   'P 1'
#
loop_
_entity.id
_entity.type
_entity.pdbx_description
1 polymer ?
#
loop_
_entity_poly.entity_id
_entity_poly.type
_entity_poly.pdbx_seq_one_letter_code
_entity_poly.pdbx_strand_id
1 'polypeptide(L)'
;MTNSAFRRTIKTSAYLAFAGIMAVSAVFFLISGLKAQEKSIPDHGSLNDCQMCHAEKYKMWEKSGHSVANKIATGKAPVGADCLGCHTAEGFLAKLQGGTVDPADRASFRTLTCVVCHKPGSNANPKQLVLNSEKLCDECHTQIRVLHGKGATGVEDKKSFHSGVTCVSCHMPEATHEMKFIRPDDPELAEGRIDTCTRCHKDGSRQDRARQLTNWRARYKEAMDPIEADLAAISAATKGNPDLLNADLKTKLSTIRANLFILQQDASRGAHNLDYALEIMAKASKDINEIKTALK
;
A
#
# COMPACT_ATOMS: atom_id res chain seq x y z
N MET A 1 -78.06 22.44 22.45
CA MET A 1 -77.07 22.06 23.48
C MET A 1 -76.09 21.03 22.92
N THR A 2 -75.27 21.32 21.90
CA THR A 2 -74.31 20.28 21.33
C THR A 2 -73.03 20.84 20.71
N ASN A 3 -72.67 22.09 20.91
CA ASN A 3 -71.46 22.63 20.18
C ASN A 3 -70.28 23.03 21.07
N SER A 4 -70.39 22.96 22.38
CA SER A 4 -69.33 23.40 23.29
C SER A 4 -68.37 22.26 23.71
N ALA A 5 -68.84 21.04 23.82
CA ALA A 5 -68.05 19.88 24.23
C ALA A 5 -67.09 19.42 23.11
N PHE A 6 -67.56 19.44 21.84
CA PHE A 6 -66.77 19.03 20.70
C PHE A 6 -65.59 19.96 20.40
N ARG A 7 -65.73 21.28 20.63
CA ARG A 7 -64.62 22.24 20.44
C ARG A 7 -63.55 22.15 21.51
N ARG A 8 -63.86 21.67 22.76
CA ARG A 8 -62.84 21.46 23.80
C ARG A 8 -61.97 20.24 23.53
N THR A 9 -62.53 19.15 23.02
CA THR A 9 -61.81 17.91 22.73
C THR A 9 -60.81 18.09 21.61
N ILE A 10 -61.13 18.86 20.56
CA ILE A 10 -60.20 19.12 19.42
C ILE A 10 -59.01 19.99 19.87
N LYS A 11 -59.26 21.00 20.77
CA LYS A 11 -58.15 21.84 21.23
C LYS A 11 -57.18 21.08 22.15
N THR A 12 -57.66 20.20 23.04
CA THR A 12 -56.80 19.40 23.92
C THR A 12 -55.99 18.34 23.12
N SER A 13 -56.58 17.71 22.09
CA SER A 13 -55.86 16.78 21.22
C SER A 13 -54.76 17.46 20.39
N ALA A 14 -55.03 18.69 19.90
CA ALA A 14 -54.03 19.46 19.16
C ALA A 14 -52.83 19.88 20.02
N TYR A 15 -53.08 20.27 21.28
CA TYR A 15 -51.98 20.63 22.20
C TYR A 15 -51.16 19.45 22.65
N LEU A 16 -51.73 18.27 22.82
CA LEU A 16 -51.02 17.05 23.15
C LEU A 16 -50.18 16.54 21.98
N ALA A 17 -50.68 16.63 20.75
CA ALA A 17 -49.91 16.30 19.53
C ALA A 17 -48.72 17.28 19.31
N PHE A 18 -48.91 18.56 19.55
CA PHE A 18 -47.86 19.57 19.43
C PHE A 18 -46.78 19.42 20.52
N ALA A 19 -47.17 19.13 21.75
CA ALA A 19 -46.22 18.84 22.84
C ALA A 19 -45.41 17.56 22.61
N GLY A 20 -46.01 16.52 22.02
CA GLY A 20 -45.34 15.29 21.62
C GLY A 20 -44.28 15.50 20.52
N ILE A 21 -44.62 16.28 19.49
CA ILE A 21 -43.69 16.62 18.39
C ILE A 21 -42.51 17.46 18.91
N MET A 22 -42.75 18.42 19.79
CA MET A 22 -41.66 19.22 20.36
C MET A 22 -40.76 18.40 21.29
N ALA A 23 -41.31 17.43 22.05
CA ALA A 23 -40.52 16.55 22.89
C ALA A 23 -39.65 15.59 22.08
N VAL A 24 -40.16 15.03 20.97
CA VAL A 24 -39.39 14.19 20.05
C VAL A 24 -38.31 14.99 19.33
N SER A 25 -38.59 16.22 18.92
CA SER A 25 -37.59 17.10 18.29
C SER A 25 -36.49 17.50 19.27
N ALA A 26 -36.81 17.76 20.54
CA ALA A 26 -35.83 18.06 21.58
C ALA A 26 -34.91 16.86 21.90
N VAL A 27 -35.46 15.64 21.92
CA VAL A 27 -34.69 14.41 22.12
C VAL A 27 -33.80 14.16 20.90
N PHE A 28 -34.26 14.40 19.67
CA PHE A 28 -33.43 14.28 18.46
C PHE A 28 -32.30 15.31 18.43
N PHE A 29 -32.51 16.53 18.87
CA PHE A 29 -31.47 17.54 19.01
C PHE A 29 -30.46 17.20 20.12
N LEU A 30 -30.89 16.61 21.22
CA LEU A 30 -30.00 16.16 22.30
C LEU A 30 -29.16 14.94 21.87
N ILE A 31 -29.69 14.03 21.07
CA ILE A 31 -28.96 12.88 20.54
C ILE A 31 -27.98 13.33 19.45
N SER A 32 -28.34 14.31 18.61
CA SER A 32 -27.45 14.88 17.59
C SER A 32 -26.30 15.72 18.22
N GLY A 33 -26.43 16.17 19.43
CA GLY A 33 -25.40 16.90 20.19
C GLY A 33 -24.39 16.00 20.92
N LEU A 34 -24.70 14.71 21.09
CA LEU A 34 -23.78 13.70 21.58
C LEU A 34 -22.91 13.16 20.40
N LYS A 35 -22.24 14.05 19.67
CA LYS A 35 -20.97 13.66 19.07
C LYS A 35 -20.11 13.29 20.26
N ALA A 36 -19.80 11.99 20.38
CA ALA A 36 -18.75 11.55 21.28
C ALA A 36 -17.59 12.50 21.05
N GLN A 37 -17.23 13.27 22.05
CA GLN A 37 -16.07 14.12 22.01
C GLN A 37 -14.92 13.13 21.79
N GLU A 38 -14.49 13.01 20.53
CA GLU A 38 -13.34 12.22 20.17
C GLU A 38 -12.23 12.80 21.01
N LYS A 39 -11.90 12.10 22.10
CA LYS A 39 -10.88 12.51 23.05
C LYS A 39 -9.68 12.78 22.17
N SER A 40 -9.34 14.06 22.01
CA SER A 40 -8.21 14.46 21.17
C SER A 40 -7.04 13.63 21.66
N ILE A 41 -6.62 12.66 20.85
CA ILE A 41 -5.42 11.88 21.13
C ILE A 41 -4.33 12.95 21.21
N PRO A 42 -3.54 12.99 22.29
CA PRO A 42 -2.45 13.93 22.39
C PRO A 42 -1.68 13.88 21.07
N ASP A 43 -1.40 15.02 20.50
CA ASP A 43 -0.60 15.11 19.29
C ASP A 43 0.79 14.54 19.61
N HIS A 44 0.93 13.21 19.48
CA HIS A 44 2.22 12.52 19.58
C HIS A 44 3.06 12.86 18.33
N GLY A 45 3.03 14.14 17.95
CA GLY A 45 3.65 14.66 16.75
C GLY A 45 5.17 14.60 16.76
N SER A 46 5.78 14.41 17.94
CA SER A 46 7.23 14.31 18.06
C SER A 46 7.69 12.84 18.07
N LEU A 47 8.64 12.52 17.20
CA LEU A 47 9.35 11.23 17.24
C LEU A 47 10.03 10.99 18.58
N ASN A 48 10.45 12.07 19.26
CA ASN A 48 11.10 12.01 20.57
C ASN A 48 10.16 11.41 21.63
N ASP A 49 8.85 11.67 21.56
CA ASP A 49 7.88 11.14 22.51
C ASP A 49 7.81 9.60 22.46
N CYS A 50 7.85 9.04 21.26
CA CYS A 50 7.85 7.58 21.07
C CYS A 50 9.21 6.98 21.49
N GLN A 51 10.31 7.63 21.16
CA GLN A 51 11.67 7.17 21.43
C GLN A 51 11.95 7.01 22.92
N MET A 52 11.39 7.86 23.77
CA MET A 52 11.62 7.79 25.23
C MET A 52 11.21 6.44 25.83
N CYS A 53 10.12 5.85 25.33
CA CYS A 53 9.61 4.58 25.84
C CYS A 53 9.92 3.39 24.90
N HIS A 54 10.11 3.64 23.61
CA HIS A 54 10.28 2.62 22.57
C HIS A 54 11.66 2.74 21.86
N ALA A 55 12.73 3.02 22.63
CA ALA A 55 14.06 3.31 22.11
C ALA A 55 14.61 2.22 21.15
N GLU A 56 14.36 0.93 21.44
CA GLU A 56 14.80 -0.17 20.57
C GLU A 56 14.05 -0.17 19.23
N LYS A 57 12.73 0.03 19.25
CA LYS A 57 11.92 0.10 18.03
C LYS A 57 12.28 1.30 17.19
N TYR A 58 12.58 2.43 17.83
CA TYR A 58 13.09 3.62 17.18
C TYR A 58 14.39 3.35 16.44
N LYS A 59 15.40 2.73 17.10
CA LYS A 59 16.69 2.38 16.48
C LYS A 59 16.55 1.42 15.30
N MET A 60 15.58 0.50 15.35
CA MET A 60 15.27 -0.37 14.22
C MET A 60 14.64 0.41 13.06
N TRP A 61 13.67 1.28 13.38
CA TRP A 61 13.02 2.13 12.38
C TRP A 61 14.01 3.08 11.70
N GLU A 62 14.98 3.67 12.41
CA GLU A 62 16.03 4.52 11.83
C GLU A 62 16.80 3.83 10.70
N LYS A 63 16.96 2.51 10.76
CA LYS A 63 17.63 1.71 9.73
C LYS A 63 16.73 1.36 8.55
N SER A 64 15.44 1.62 8.65
CA SER A 64 14.48 1.30 7.60
C SER A 64 14.44 2.36 6.48
N GLY A 65 13.96 1.98 5.30
CA GLY A 65 13.68 2.93 4.22
C GLY A 65 12.62 3.98 4.59
N HIS A 66 11.75 3.68 5.55
CA HIS A 66 10.72 4.60 6.01
C HIS A 66 11.29 5.82 6.74
N SER A 67 12.42 5.69 7.42
CA SER A 67 13.08 6.81 8.12
C SER A 67 13.58 7.90 7.18
N VAL A 68 13.71 7.60 5.90
CA VAL A 68 14.24 8.51 4.87
C VAL A 68 13.28 8.67 3.68
N ALA A 69 12.03 8.24 3.82
CA ALA A 69 11.04 8.23 2.73
C ALA A 69 10.75 9.65 2.20
N ASN A 70 10.83 10.68 3.04
CA ASN A 70 10.60 12.08 2.66
C ASN A 70 11.74 12.73 1.85
N LYS A 71 12.80 12.00 1.52
CA LYS A 71 13.86 12.53 0.64
C LYS A 71 13.31 13.02 -0.70
N ILE A 72 12.23 12.40 -1.19
CA ILE A 72 11.54 12.87 -2.40
C ILE A 72 10.95 14.26 -2.19
N ALA A 73 10.38 14.56 -1.01
CA ALA A 73 9.77 15.84 -0.68
C ALA A 73 10.80 16.97 -0.55
N THR A 74 12.01 16.65 -0.06
CA THR A 74 13.10 17.61 0.11
C THR A 74 13.98 17.77 -1.12
N GLY A 75 13.79 16.94 -2.15
CA GLY A 75 14.53 16.97 -3.41
C GLY A 75 14.15 18.17 -4.29
N LYS A 76 14.99 18.42 -5.33
CA LYS A 76 14.78 19.53 -6.29
C LYS A 76 13.70 19.23 -7.34
N ALA A 77 13.38 17.97 -7.59
CA ALA A 77 12.39 17.60 -8.59
C ALA A 77 10.97 18.01 -8.16
N PRO A 78 10.10 18.40 -9.11
CA PRO A 78 8.67 18.62 -8.81
C PRO A 78 8.05 17.32 -8.27
N VAL A 79 7.28 17.44 -7.20
CA VAL A 79 6.59 16.30 -6.56
C VAL A 79 5.13 16.66 -6.39
N GLY A 80 4.24 15.82 -6.93
CA GLY A 80 2.78 15.98 -6.77
C GLY A 80 2.27 15.47 -5.42
N ALA A 81 1.05 15.85 -5.07
CA ALA A 81 0.39 15.43 -3.84
C ALA A 81 0.29 13.90 -3.72
N ASP A 82 0.07 13.19 -4.83
CA ASP A 82 0.00 11.72 -4.86
C ASP A 82 1.28 11.05 -4.38
N CYS A 83 2.45 11.59 -4.76
CA CYS A 83 3.73 11.07 -4.29
C CYS A 83 3.87 11.27 -2.77
N LEU A 84 3.46 12.45 -2.28
CA LEU A 84 3.55 12.82 -0.86
C LEU A 84 2.67 11.92 0.01
N GLY A 85 1.54 11.43 -0.52
CA GLY A 85 0.66 10.47 0.14
C GLY A 85 1.29 9.14 0.53
N CYS A 86 2.42 8.76 -0.08
CA CYS A 86 3.18 7.55 0.24
C CYS A 86 4.57 7.85 0.83
N HIS A 87 5.07 9.07 0.69
CA HIS A 87 6.44 9.40 1.05
C HIS A 87 6.57 10.34 2.25
N THR A 88 5.44 10.85 2.79
CA THR A 88 5.45 11.73 3.96
C THR A 88 4.37 11.35 4.96
N ALA A 89 4.59 11.67 6.24
CA ALA A 89 3.61 11.41 7.28
C ALA A 89 2.33 12.24 7.09
N GLU A 90 2.49 13.53 6.80
CA GLU A 90 1.37 14.47 6.59
C GLU A 90 0.52 14.05 5.38
N GLY A 91 1.19 13.70 4.27
CA GLY A 91 0.51 13.22 3.07
C GLY A 91 -0.27 11.95 3.29
N PHE A 92 0.31 10.96 3.99
CA PHE A 92 -0.39 9.72 4.30
C PHE A 92 -1.59 9.92 5.22
N LEU A 93 -1.43 10.70 6.28
CA LEU A 93 -2.52 10.99 7.22
C LEU A 93 -3.67 11.76 6.56
N ALA A 94 -3.35 12.71 5.67
CA ALA A 94 -4.36 13.39 4.85
C ALA A 94 -5.09 12.41 3.92
N LYS A 95 -4.36 11.54 3.23
CA LYS A 95 -4.92 10.49 2.36
C LYS A 95 -5.88 9.57 3.11
N LEU A 96 -5.55 9.13 4.32
CA LEU A 96 -6.45 8.32 5.15
C LEU A 96 -7.78 9.01 5.50
N GLN A 97 -7.78 10.34 5.50
CA GLN A 97 -8.98 11.17 5.74
C GLN A 97 -9.70 11.55 4.43
N GLY A 98 -9.29 10.99 3.29
CA GLY A 98 -9.85 11.32 1.99
C GLY A 98 -9.42 12.67 1.43
N GLY A 99 -8.35 13.27 1.99
CA GLY A 99 -7.78 14.54 1.56
C GLY A 99 -6.41 14.41 0.90
N THR A 100 -5.81 15.55 0.60
CA THR A 100 -4.45 15.70 0.06
C THR A 100 -3.73 16.82 0.79
N VAL A 101 -2.41 16.89 0.61
CA VAL A 101 -1.58 17.99 1.11
C VAL A 101 -1.19 18.95 -0.02
N ASP A 102 -0.89 20.20 0.30
CA ASP A 102 -0.33 21.13 -0.67
C ASP A 102 1.16 20.80 -0.91
N PRO A 103 1.58 20.49 -2.14
CA PRO A 103 2.98 20.25 -2.46
C PRO A 103 3.91 21.46 -2.20
N ALA A 104 3.37 22.68 -2.07
CA ALA A 104 4.15 23.86 -1.72
C ALA A 104 4.77 23.75 -0.31
N ASP A 105 4.09 23.07 0.61
CA ASP A 105 4.52 22.88 2.00
C ASP A 105 5.46 21.67 2.20
N ARG A 106 5.77 20.94 1.15
CA ARG A 106 6.46 19.64 1.19
C ARG A 106 7.77 19.65 1.99
N ALA A 107 8.48 20.78 2.03
CA ALA A 107 9.75 20.90 2.74
C ALA A 107 9.62 20.75 4.26
N SER A 108 8.42 21.01 4.81
CA SER A 108 8.10 20.86 6.23
C SER A 108 7.61 19.47 6.60
N PHE A 109 7.34 18.59 5.63
CA PHE A 109 6.72 17.29 5.87
C PHE A 109 7.73 16.28 6.42
N ARG A 110 7.28 15.56 7.43
CA ARG A 110 8.07 14.51 8.10
C ARG A 110 8.14 13.26 7.22
N THR A 111 9.15 12.46 7.46
CA THR A 111 9.23 11.10 6.91
C THR A 111 8.12 10.21 7.48
N LEU A 112 8.03 8.96 7.05
CA LEU A 112 7.05 7.98 7.56
C LEU A 112 7.39 7.59 9.00
N THR A 113 6.82 8.32 9.95
CA THR A 113 7.06 8.15 11.39
C THR A 113 6.14 7.10 12.01
N CYS A 114 6.29 6.86 13.32
CA CYS A 114 5.50 5.87 14.06
C CYS A 114 3.98 6.08 13.91
N VAL A 115 3.52 7.33 13.86
CA VAL A 115 2.09 7.69 13.76
C VAL A 115 1.45 7.40 12.40
N VAL A 116 2.26 7.15 11.39
CA VAL A 116 1.78 6.66 10.08
C VAL A 116 1.18 5.26 10.20
N CYS A 117 1.78 4.42 11.02
CA CYS A 117 1.36 3.05 11.23
C CYS A 117 0.53 2.87 12.51
N HIS A 118 0.83 3.63 13.57
CA HIS A 118 0.24 3.48 14.89
C HIS A 118 -0.61 4.68 15.27
N LYS A 119 -1.80 4.41 15.85
CA LYS A 119 -2.68 5.38 16.49
C LYS A 119 -2.71 5.08 17.99
N PRO A 120 -1.84 5.68 18.80
CA PRO A 120 -1.76 5.43 20.24
C PRO A 120 -3.12 5.62 20.93
N GLY A 121 -3.49 4.67 21.79
CA GLY A 121 -4.78 4.68 22.48
C GLY A 121 -5.97 4.14 21.67
N SER A 122 -5.78 3.78 20.39
CA SER A 122 -6.82 3.13 19.59
C SER A 122 -6.86 1.63 19.81
N ASN A 123 -8.05 1.07 19.96
CA ASN A 123 -8.28 -0.37 20.02
C ASN A 123 -8.96 -0.91 18.74
N ALA A 124 -9.05 -0.10 17.68
CA ALA A 124 -9.71 -0.47 16.43
C ALA A 124 -8.98 -1.62 15.70
N ASN A 125 -7.67 -1.66 15.78
CA ASN A 125 -6.85 -2.70 15.19
C ASN A 125 -5.80 -3.23 16.18
N PRO A 126 -5.35 -4.49 16.06
CA PRO A 126 -4.27 -5.04 16.86
C PRO A 126 -3.01 -4.15 16.82
N LYS A 127 -2.28 -4.09 17.94
CA LYS A 127 -1.09 -3.25 18.08
C LYS A 127 -1.33 -1.75 17.85
N GLN A 128 -2.56 -1.30 18.00
CA GLN A 128 -2.96 0.11 17.79
C GLN A 128 -2.65 0.62 16.38
N LEU A 129 -2.74 -0.24 15.36
CA LEU A 129 -2.52 0.15 13.98
C LEU A 129 -3.67 1.06 13.47
N VAL A 130 -3.34 2.01 12.61
CA VAL A 130 -4.34 2.91 11.97
C VAL A 130 -5.26 2.14 11.01
N LEU A 131 -4.74 1.09 10.37
CA LEU A 131 -5.44 0.12 9.54
C LEU A 131 -5.01 -1.28 9.96
N ASN A 132 -5.71 -2.33 9.50
CA ASN A 132 -5.16 -3.67 9.64
C ASN A 132 -3.84 -3.80 8.87
N SER A 133 -2.95 -4.71 9.29
CA SER A 133 -1.59 -4.80 8.76
C SER A 133 -1.52 -5.07 7.25
N GLU A 134 -2.49 -5.77 6.68
CA GLU A 134 -2.55 -6.05 5.24
C GLU A 134 -2.83 -4.78 4.45
N LYS A 135 -3.92 -4.07 4.79
CA LYS A 135 -4.31 -2.82 4.13
C LYS A 135 -3.29 -1.70 4.33
N LEU A 136 -2.66 -1.64 5.52
CA LEU A 136 -1.72 -0.57 5.83
C LEU A 136 -0.52 -0.54 4.88
N CYS A 137 0.04 -1.71 4.57
CA CYS A 137 1.16 -1.80 3.63
C CYS A 137 0.71 -1.52 2.19
N ASP A 138 -0.47 -2.03 1.80
CA ASP A 138 -1.06 -1.88 0.47
C ASP A 138 -1.30 -0.41 0.07
N GLU A 139 -1.50 0.48 1.05
CA GLU A 139 -1.74 1.90 0.79
C GLU A 139 -0.59 2.57 0.03
N CYS A 140 0.65 2.09 0.21
CA CYS A 140 1.84 2.66 -0.42
C CYS A 140 2.58 1.65 -1.30
N HIS A 141 2.59 0.37 -0.94
CA HIS A 141 3.35 -0.67 -1.63
C HIS A 141 2.50 -1.37 -2.71
N THR A 142 2.43 -0.75 -3.90
CA THR A 142 1.63 -1.26 -5.02
C THR A 142 2.14 -2.57 -5.62
N GLN A 143 3.39 -2.96 -5.37
CA GLN A 143 4.00 -4.26 -5.74
C GLN A 143 3.32 -5.47 -5.10
N ILE A 144 2.50 -5.26 -4.11
CA ILE A 144 1.61 -6.24 -3.52
C ILE A 144 0.68 -6.90 -4.55
N ARG A 145 0.41 -6.23 -5.68
CA ARG A 145 -0.32 -6.82 -6.81
C ARG A 145 0.35 -8.09 -7.32
N VAL A 146 1.69 -8.14 -7.35
CA VAL A 146 2.43 -9.36 -7.72
C VAL A 146 2.19 -10.48 -6.72
N LEU A 147 2.28 -10.19 -5.42
CA LEU A 147 2.00 -11.19 -4.38
C LEU A 147 0.58 -11.76 -4.50
N HIS A 148 -0.41 -10.89 -4.73
CA HIS A 148 -1.79 -11.31 -4.90
C HIS A 148 -2.09 -11.90 -6.29
N GLY A 149 -1.15 -11.79 -7.23
CA GLY A 149 -1.28 -12.28 -8.60
C GLY A 149 -2.39 -11.58 -9.37
N LYS A 150 -2.43 -10.24 -9.31
CA LYS A 150 -3.51 -9.42 -9.87
C LYS A 150 -3.00 -8.16 -10.54
N GLY A 151 -3.83 -7.64 -11.45
CA GLY A 151 -3.72 -6.27 -11.96
C GLY A 151 -2.89 -6.09 -13.22
N ALA A 152 -2.33 -7.15 -13.81
CA ALA A 152 -1.73 -7.08 -15.13
C ALA A 152 -2.81 -7.23 -16.23
N THR A 153 -2.80 -6.32 -17.20
CA THR A 153 -3.79 -6.31 -18.28
C THR A 153 -3.55 -7.48 -19.24
N GLY A 154 -4.58 -8.27 -19.46
CA GLY A 154 -4.55 -9.40 -20.39
C GLY A 154 -3.76 -10.61 -19.86
N VAL A 155 -3.54 -10.68 -18.56
CA VAL A 155 -2.94 -11.82 -17.85
C VAL A 155 -3.95 -12.31 -16.82
N GLU A 156 -4.15 -13.62 -16.75
CA GLU A 156 -5.04 -14.23 -15.78
C GLU A 156 -4.51 -14.08 -14.35
N ASP A 157 -5.40 -13.82 -13.40
CA ASP A 157 -5.05 -13.73 -11.98
C ASP A 157 -4.49 -15.06 -11.48
N LYS A 158 -3.35 -15.02 -10.79
CA LYS A 158 -2.67 -16.22 -10.28
C LYS A 158 -2.10 -15.98 -8.89
N LYS A 159 -2.82 -16.44 -7.88
CA LYS A 159 -2.43 -16.26 -6.47
C LYS A 159 -1.08 -16.93 -6.17
N SER A 160 -0.26 -16.24 -5.39
CA SER A 160 0.96 -16.81 -4.79
C SER A 160 0.63 -17.89 -3.77
N PHE A 161 1.55 -18.84 -3.57
CA PHE A 161 1.50 -19.76 -2.43
C PHE A 161 1.53 -19.03 -1.08
N HIS A 162 2.09 -17.81 -1.04
CA HIS A 162 2.13 -16.94 0.14
C HIS A 162 0.99 -15.94 0.23
N SER A 163 -0.05 -16.04 -0.61
CA SER A 163 -1.15 -15.07 -0.64
C SER A 163 -1.97 -14.97 0.66
N GLY A 164 -1.85 -15.94 1.55
CA GLY A 164 -2.44 -15.92 2.91
C GLY A 164 -1.47 -15.48 4.01
N VAL A 165 -0.21 -15.15 3.66
CA VAL A 165 0.80 -14.71 4.62
C VAL A 165 0.86 -13.19 4.65
N THR A 166 0.82 -12.60 5.86
CA THR A 166 0.86 -11.14 6.01
C THR A 166 2.25 -10.57 5.72
N CYS A 167 2.31 -9.33 5.22
CA CYS A 167 3.58 -8.63 4.93
C CYS A 167 4.52 -8.60 6.13
N VAL A 168 3.96 -8.37 7.32
CA VAL A 168 4.72 -8.30 8.58
C VAL A 168 5.36 -9.63 8.96
N SER A 169 4.80 -10.77 8.55
CA SER A 169 5.37 -12.10 8.84
C SER A 169 6.75 -12.28 8.19
N CYS A 170 6.95 -11.65 7.02
CA CYS A 170 8.20 -11.73 6.28
C CYS A 170 9.09 -10.50 6.49
N HIS A 171 8.51 -9.30 6.50
CA HIS A 171 9.26 -8.04 6.53
C HIS A 171 9.48 -7.47 7.94
N MET A 172 8.70 -7.94 8.93
CA MET A 172 8.84 -7.52 10.33
C MET A 172 8.87 -8.73 11.28
N PRO A 173 9.69 -9.75 11.01
CA PRO A 173 9.74 -10.93 11.86
C PRO A 173 10.09 -10.51 13.30
N GLU A 174 9.42 -11.12 14.30
CA GLU A 174 9.57 -10.76 15.73
C GLU A 174 9.26 -9.29 16.04
N ALA A 175 8.37 -8.67 15.25
CA ALA A 175 8.04 -7.24 15.35
C ALA A 175 9.28 -6.33 15.22
N THR A 176 10.25 -6.70 14.39
CA THR A 176 11.37 -5.81 14.01
C THR A 176 10.83 -4.64 13.20
N HIS A 177 11.36 -3.43 13.45
CA HIS A 177 10.97 -2.22 12.73
C HIS A 177 11.98 -1.80 11.67
N GLU A 178 12.96 -2.64 11.35
CA GLU A 178 13.86 -2.46 10.20
C GLU A 178 13.13 -2.70 8.87
N MET A 179 11.98 -3.40 8.90
CA MET A 179 11.15 -3.74 7.73
C MET A 179 11.96 -4.45 6.65
N LYS A 180 12.93 -5.23 7.07
CA LYS A 180 13.89 -5.92 6.21
C LYS A 180 13.55 -7.41 6.13
N PHE A 181 13.41 -7.90 4.89
CA PHE A 181 13.36 -9.34 4.63
C PHE A 181 14.76 -9.94 4.85
N ILE A 182 14.89 -10.86 5.80
CA ILE A 182 16.15 -11.56 6.09
C ILE A 182 16.23 -12.80 5.18
N ARG A 183 17.12 -12.74 4.21
CA ARG A 183 17.29 -13.84 3.24
C ARG A 183 18.05 -15.00 3.85
N PRO A 184 17.81 -16.25 3.36
CA PRO A 184 18.59 -17.41 3.79
C PRO A 184 20.10 -17.30 3.55
N ASP A 185 20.51 -16.50 2.55
CA ASP A 185 21.89 -16.21 2.19
C ASP A 185 22.44 -14.89 2.76
N ASP A 186 21.70 -14.26 3.70
CA ASP A 186 22.11 -12.98 4.27
C ASP A 186 23.33 -13.16 5.20
N PRO A 187 24.40 -12.35 5.02
CA PRO A 187 25.59 -12.39 5.88
C PRO A 187 25.28 -12.17 7.37
N GLU A 188 24.27 -11.35 7.70
CA GLU A 188 23.87 -11.08 9.08
C GLU A 188 23.36 -12.34 9.84
N LEU A 189 23.09 -13.44 9.12
CA LEU A 189 22.74 -14.73 9.75
C LEU A 189 23.89 -15.38 10.49
N ALA A 190 25.14 -14.94 10.28
CA ALA A 190 26.29 -15.42 11.06
C ALA A 190 26.20 -15.07 12.55
N GLU A 191 25.37 -14.07 12.90
CA GLU A 191 25.11 -13.63 14.28
C GLU A 191 24.00 -14.41 15.00
N GLY A 192 23.58 -15.57 14.49
CA GLY A 192 22.55 -16.41 15.11
C GLY A 192 21.09 -16.00 14.81
N ARG A 193 20.89 -15.02 13.94
CA ARG A 193 19.54 -14.64 13.47
C ARG A 193 18.97 -15.74 12.56
N ILE A 194 17.66 -15.97 12.66
CA ILE A 194 16.94 -16.92 11.81
C ILE A 194 16.42 -16.16 10.57
N ASP A 195 16.68 -16.70 9.38
CA ASP A 195 16.10 -16.15 8.14
C ASP A 195 14.58 -16.25 8.12
N THR A 196 13.97 -15.39 7.31
CA THR A 196 12.50 -15.29 7.24
C THR A 196 11.83 -16.57 6.75
N CYS A 197 12.43 -17.30 5.81
CA CYS A 197 11.85 -18.54 5.25
C CYS A 197 11.82 -19.65 6.30
N THR A 198 12.92 -19.88 7.02
CA THR A 198 13.07 -20.95 8.02
C THR A 198 12.15 -20.76 9.22
N ARG A 199 11.61 -19.55 9.45
CA ARG A 199 10.61 -19.32 10.51
C ARG A 199 9.36 -20.17 10.34
N CYS A 200 8.87 -20.31 9.12
CA CYS A 200 7.68 -21.09 8.80
C CYS A 200 8.04 -22.46 8.19
N HIS A 201 9.04 -22.50 7.30
CA HIS A 201 9.47 -23.71 6.63
C HIS A 201 10.49 -24.46 7.48
N LYS A 202 10.03 -25.41 8.27
CA LYS A 202 10.88 -26.22 9.14
C LYS A 202 11.52 -27.40 8.42
N ASP A 203 10.98 -27.77 7.26
CA ASP A 203 11.51 -28.87 6.44
C ASP A 203 12.67 -28.36 5.56
N GLY A 204 13.74 -29.13 5.49
CA GLY A 204 14.93 -28.79 4.71
C GLY A 204 15.85 -27.79 5.42
N SER A 205 17.01 -27.56 4.82
CA SER A 205 18.04 -26.69 5.37
C SER A 205 17.90 -25.24 4.90
N ARG A 206 18.57 -24.34 5.61
CA ARG A 206 18.74 -22.94 5.18
C ARG A 206 19.36 -22.84 3.77
N GLN A 207 20.33 -23.73 3.47
CA GLN A 207 20.98 -23.79 2.17
C GLN A 207 20.01 -24.18 1.05
N ASP A 208 19.04 -25.06 1.34
CA ASP A 208 17.98 -25.39 0.36
C ASP A 208 17.13 -24.17 0.04
N ARG A 209 16.78 -23.37 1.04
CA ARG A 209 16.03 -22.11 0.85
C ARG A 209 16.84 -21.08 0.09
N ALA A 210 18.13 -20.96 0.38
CA ALA A 210 19.03 -20.09 -0.36
C ALA A 210 19.10 -20.48 -1.85
N ARG A 211 19.27 -21.78 -2.14
CA ARG A 211 19.25 -22.30 -3.53
C ARG A 211 17.91 -22.06 -4.22
N GLN A 212 16.78 -22.28 -3.53
CA GLN A 212 15.47 -22.04 -4.08
C GLN A 212 15.28 -20.56 -4.47
N LEU A 213 15.64 -19.63 -3.60
CA LEU A 213 15.58 -18.18 -3.88
C LEU A 213 16.48 -17.78 -5.05
N THR A 214 17.69 -18.35 -5.13
CA THR A 214 18.62 -18.14 -6.23
C THR A 214 18.02 -18.63 -7.55
N ASN A 215 17.42 -19.82 -7.57
CA ASN A 215 16.76 -20.38 -8.74
C ASN A 215 15.57 -19.52 -9.21
N TRP A 216 14.75 -19.00 -8.29
CA TRP A 216 13.66 -18.11 -8.66
C TRP A 216 14.15 -16.85 -9.32
N ARG A 217 15.18 -16.22 -8.77
CA ARG A 217 15.81 -15.02 -9.35
C ARG A 217 16.46 -15.27 -10.70
N ALA A 218 17.08 -16.43 -10.87
CA ALA A 218 17.66 -16.82 -12.16
C ALA A 218 16.58 -16.97 -13.23
N ARG A 219 15.50 -17.68 -12.95
CA ARG A 219 14.35 -17.85 -13.87
C ARG A 219 13.68 -16.51 -14.20
N TYR A 220 13.52 -15.65 -13.19
CA TYR A 220 12.98 -14.30 -13.39
C TYR A 220 13.88 -13.50 -14.35
N LYS A 221 15.20 -13.50 -14.12
CA LYS A 221 16.17 -12.78 -14.96
C LYS A 221 16.21 -13.33 -16.37
N GLU A 222 16.26 -14.64 -16.54
CA GLU A 222 16.25 -15.31 -17.84
C GLU A 222 15.04 -14.91 -18.70
N ALA A 223 13.87 -14.77 -18.07
CA ALA A 223 12.66 -14.34 -18.77
C ALA A 223 12.62 -12.82 -19.03
N MET A 224 13.21 -12.00 -18.16
CA MET A 224 13.15 -10.54 -18.26
C MET A 224 14.18 -9.97 -19.23
N ASP A 225 15.43 -10.45 -19.23
CA ASP A 225 16.53 -9.89 -20.02
C ASP A 225 16.20 -9.74 -21.53
N PRO A 226 15.62 -10.76 -22.21
CA PRO A 226 15.27 -10.62 -23.63
C PRO A 226 14.15 -9.58 -23.86
N ILE A 227 13.23 -9.44 -22.93
CA ILE A 227 12.15 -8.45 -23.01
C ILE A 227 12.72 -7.02 -22.96
N GLU A 228 13.62 -6.76 -22.01
CA GLU A 228 14.28 -5.46 -21.88
C GLU A 228 15.11 -5.12 -23.13
N ALA A 229 15.84 -6.09 -23.67
CA ALA A 229 16.60 -5.92 -24.90
C ALA A 229 15.71 -5.61 -26.12
N ASP A 230 14.62 -6.33 -26.28
CA ASP A 230 13.66 -6.12 -27.36
C ASP A 230 12.95 -4.76 -27.26
N LEU A 231 12.55 -4.35 -26.05
CA LEU A 231 11.97 -3.02 -25.84
C LEU A 231 12.94 -1.89 -26.13
N ALA A 232 14.22 -2.07 -25.81
CA ALA A 232 15.26 -1.13 -26.18
C ALA A 232 15.42 -1.04 -27.70
N ALA A 233 15.40 -2.18 -28.42
CA ALA A 233 15.46 -2.24 -29.87
C ALA A 233 14.24 -1.57 -30.53
N ILE A 234 13.02 -1.83 -30.05
CA ILE A 234 11.80 -1.17 -30.54
C ILE A 234 11.88 0.35 -30.30
N SER A 235 12.33 0.78 -29.13
CA SER A 235 12.49 2.19 -28.81
C SER A 235 13.50 2.87 -29.73
N ALA A 236 14.62 2.22 -30.04
CA ALA A 236 15.61 2.72 -30.97
C ALA A 236 15.08 2.82 -32.42
N ALA A 237 14.36 1.80 -32.88
CA ALA A 237 13.77 1.77 -34.22
C ALA A 237 12.70 2.85 -34.44
N THR A 238 11.96 3.21 -33.41
CA THR A 238 10.84 4.15 -33.46
C THR A 238 11.23 5.60 -33.08
N LYS A 239 12.45 5.83 -32.60
CA LYS A 239 12.91 7.13 -32.07
C LYS A 239 12.81 8.28 -33.09
N GLY A 240 13.06 8.01 -34.36
CA GLY A 240 13.00 9.03 -35.42
C GLY A 240 11.69 9.08 -36.18
N ASN A 241 10.86 8.07 -36.04
CA ASN A 241 9.59 7.95 -36.74
C ASN A 241 8.53 7.23 -35.85
N PRO A 242 7.83 7.96 -34.98
CA PRO A 242 6.83 7.36 -34.11
C PRO A 242 5.60 6.82 -34.86
N ASP A 243 5.42 7.17 -36.13
CA ASP A 243 4.31 6.70 -36.96
C ASP A 243 4.53 5.31 -37.56
N LEU A 244 5.71 4.73 -37.37
CA LEU A 244 5.95 3.31 -37.63
C LEU A 244 5.04 2.39 -36.80
N LEU A 245 4.58 2.87 -35.65
CA LEU A 245 3.59 2.18 -34.82
C LEU A 245 2.21 2.77 -35.09
N ASN A 246 1.28 1.97 -35.60
CA ASN A 246 -0.14 2.33 -35.66
C ASN A 246 -0.74 2.40 -34.24
N ALA A 247 -2.01 2.82 -34.11
CA ALA A 247 -2.69 3.00 -32.83
C ALA A 247 -2.71 1.72 -32.00
N ASP A 248 -2.96 0.57 -32.62
CA ASP A 248 -3.05 -0.73 -31.92
C ASP A 248 -1.69 -1.14 -31.35
N LEU A 249 -0.60 -0.97 -32.11
CA LEU A 249 0.76 -1.27 -31.66
C LEU A 249 1.21 -0.32 -30.56
N LYS A 250 0.84 0.96 -30.63
CA LYS A 250 1.08 1.95 -29.56
C LYS A 250 0.37 1.54 -28.28
N THR A 251 -0.90 1.12 -28.35
CA THR A 251 -1.69 0.63 -27.22
C THR A 251 -1.05 -0.63 -26.63
N LYS A 252 -0.66 -1.58 -27.48
CA LYS A 252 0.01 -2.82 -27.06
C LYS A 252 1.33 -2.52 -26.33
N LEU A 253 2.17 -1.64 -26.87
CA LEU A 253 3.42 -1.23 -26.25
C LEU A 253 3.18 -0.54 -24.87
N SER A 254 2.15 0.29 -24.76
CA SER A 254 1.73 0.91 -23.50
C SER A 254 1.33 -0.15 -22.48
N THR A 255 0.53 -1.15 -22.88
CA THR A 255 0.12 -2.26 -22.01
C THR A 255 1.30 -3.08 -21.52
N ILE A 256 2.25 -3.41 -22.42
CA ILE A 256 3.49 -4.10 -22.05
C ILE A 256 4.23 -3.32 -20.97
N ARG A 257 4.46 -2.01 -21.19
CA ARG A 257 5.17 -1.16 -20.23
C ARG A 257 4.45 -1.07 -18.88
N ALA A 258 3.12 -0.95 -18.89
CA ALA A 258 2.33 -0.92 -17.66
C ALA A 258 2.41 -2.25 -16.88
N ASN A 259 2.34 -3.38 -17.57
CA ASN A 259 2.48 -4.69 -16.95
C ASN A 259 3.89 -4.93 -16.39
N LEU A 260 4.93 -4.56 -17.15
CA LEU A 260 6.32 -4.69 -16.68
C LEU A 260 6.62 -3.73 -15.53
N PHE A 261 5.98 -2.55 -15.48
CA PHE A 261 6.11 -1.62 -14.36
C PHE A 261 5.68 -2.26 -13.03
N ILE A 262 4.62 -3.10 -13.03
CA ILE A 262 4.21 -3.86 -11.85
C ILE A 262 5.37 -4.74 -11.34
N LEU A 263 6.09 -5.42 -12.25
CA LEU A 263 7.24 -6.26 -11.92
C LEU A 263 8.46 -5.47 -11.48
N GLN A 264 8.69 -4.29 -12.07
CA GLN A 264 9.80 -3.41 -11.71
C GLN A 264 9.63 -2.83 -10.30
N GLN A 265 8.38 -2.59 -9.88
CA GLN A 265 8.08 -2.18 -8.50
C GLN A 265 8.26 -3.32 -7.50
N ASP A 266 8.21 -4.58 -7.95
CA ASP A 266 8.43 -5.75 -7.13
C ASP A 266 9.93 -6.13 -7.07
N ALA A 267 10.63 -5.59 -6.09
CA ALA A 267 12.05 -5.89 -5.88
C ALA A 267 12.34 -7.35 -5.48
N SER A 268 11.31 -8.17 -5.25
CA SER A 268 11.46 -9.57 -4.81
C SER A 268 12.05 -10.49 -5.88
N ARG A 269 11.91 -10.10 -7.17
CA ARG A 269 12.38 -10.87 -8.34
C ARG A 269 11.91 -12.32 -8.30
N GLY A 270 10.59 -12.50 -8.07
CA GLY A 270 9.91 -13.79 -8.04
C GLY A 270 9.63 -14.35 -6.66
N ALA A 271 10.20 -13.84 -5.56
CA ALA A 271 9.91 -14.36 -4.23
C ALA A 271 8.45 -14.13 -3.80
N HIS A 272 7.82 -13.06 -4.25
CA HIS A 272 6.40 -12.80 -3.99
C HIS A 272 5.50 -13.74 -4.81
N ASN A 273 5.73 -13.88 -6.12
CA ASN A 273 4.93 -14.74 -6.99
C ASN A 273 5.65 -14.94 -8.34
N LEU A 274 6.55 -15.91 -8.40
CA LEU A 274 7.30 -16.17 -9.62
C LEU A 274 6.39 -16.56 -10.78
N ASP A 275 5.40 -17.40 -10.52
CA ASP A 275 4.53 -17.92 -11.58
C ASP A 275 3.75 -16.80 -12.26
N TYR A 276 3.18 -15.87 -11.47
CA TYR A 276 2.49 -14.71 -12.03
C TYR A 276 3.43 -13.77 -12.79
N ALA A 277 4.64 -13.55 -12.25
CA ALA A 277 5.64 -12.75 -12.93
C ALA A 277 6.02 -13.34 -14.29
N LEU A 278 6.20 -14.66 -14.38
CA LEU A 278 6.50 -15.36 -15.63
C LEU A 278 5.33 -15.29 -16.63
N GLU A 279 4.08 -15.35 -16.20
CA GLU A 279 2.91 -15.15 -17.07
C GLU A 279 2.86 -13.73 -17.67
N ILE A 280 3.15 -12.71 -16.83
CA ILE A 280 3.27 -11.32 -17.32
C ILE A 280 4.36 -11.21 -18.39
N MET A 281 5.52 -11.80 -18.14
CA MET A 281 6.66 -11.79 -19.07
C MET A 281 6.36 -12.56 -20.37
N ALA A 282 5.70 -13.71 -20.28
CA ALA A 282 5.30 -14.50 -21.44
C ALA A 282 4.32 -13.70 -22.33
N LYS A 283 3.35 -13.03 -21.72
CA LYS A 283 2.42 -12.13 -22.45
C LYS A 283 3.17 -10.97 -23.10
N ALA A 284 4.09 -10.33 -22.39
CA ALA A 284 4.91 -9.25 -22.92
C ALA A 284 5.75 -9.71 -24.11
N SER A 285 6.41 -10.86 -24.01
CA SER A 285 7.23 -11.44 -25.11
C SER A 285 6.38 -11.72 -26.35
N LYS A 286 5.17 -12.26 -26.17
CA LYS A 286 4.24 -12.49 -27.29
C LYS A 286 3.89 -11.18 -27.98
N ASP A 287 3.49 -10.15 -27.24
CA ASP A 287 3.08 -8.86 -27.79
C ASP A 287 4.26 -8.12 -28.45
N ILE A 288 5.47 -8.24 -27.88
CA ILE A 288 6.71 -7.70 -28.45
C ILE A 288 7.00 -8.33 -29.81
N ASN A 289 6.85 -9.65 -29.95
CA ASN A 289 7.07 -10.34 -31.22
C ASN A 289 6.11 -9.88 -32.32
N GLU A 290 4.85 -9.59 -31.97
CA GLU A 290 3.88 -9.01 -32.90
C GLU A 290 4.30 -7.60 -33.34
N ILE A 291 4.78 -6.75 -32.42
CA ILE A 291 5.32 -5.42 -32.75
C ILE A 291 6.56 -5.54 -33.67
N LYS A 292 7.51 -6.42 -33.32
CA LYS A 292 8.72 -6.63 -34.11
C LYS A 292 8.42 -7.13 -35.54
N THR A 293 7.36 -7.95 -35.69
CA THR A 293 6.91 -8.44 -36.99
C THR A 293 6.33 -7.32 -37.85
N ALA A 294 5.60 -6.40 -37.24
CA ALA A 294 5.01 -5.26 -37.93
C ALA A 294 6.01 -4.16 -38.26
N LEU A 295 7.20 -4.15 -37.66
CA LEU A 295 8.29 -3.20 -37.94
C LEU A 295 9.28 -3.69 -39.05
N LYS A 296 9.13 -4.92 -39.52
CA LYS A 296 9.92 -5.48 -40.64
C LYS A 296 9.33 -5.15 -41.99
#